data_05599b37d801a95796fc74b0b9ddedda
#
_entry.id   05599b37d801a95796fc74b0b9ddedda
#
_cell.length_a   1.000
_cell.length_b   1.000
_cell.length_c   1.000
_cell.angle_alpha   90.00
_cell.angle_beta   90.00
_cell.angle_gamma   90.00
#
_symmetry.space_group_name_H-M   'P 1'
#
loop_
_entity.id
_entity.type
_entity.pdbx_description
1 polymer ?
#
loop_
_entity_poly.entity_id
_entity_poly.type
_entity_poly.pdbx_seq_one_letter_code
_entity_poly.pdbx_strand_id
1 'polypeptide(L)'
;MLLFYCWNHINMTDKLFAEVAGAPEDPILGVGQQYKADPRAEKVNLSVGVYQTEEGKIPVLRAVREAETRLYNAAAPHGYGQISGNPALGAFVQELLFGKDSEVVRSRRACTVQSLGGTGAIKLAADLLHFVVGKTKAATSVPTWGNHNAIFKQAGFDVSHYQYYNKADGTIAFEQLLADLRAKEAGTVVILHACCHNPTGLDFTADQWKEVLQIVIDRGLVPLLDIAYQGFDRGLEEDAFSIRLFAESGISFLVSSSFSKSFSLYGERVGGLTVVCQNADEAARVLSQVKQ
;
A
#
# COMPACT_ATOMS: atom_id res chain seq x y z
N MET A 1 51.86 10.19 -45.23
CA MET A 1 51.88 9.62 -43.85
C MET A 1 50.46 9.73 -43.25
N LEU A 2 49.65 8.70 -43.52
CA LEU A 2 48.26 8.63 -43.10
C LEU A 2 48.22 8.02 -41.69
N LEU A 3 47.85 8.81 -40.70
CA LEU A 3 47.59 8.35 -39.33
C LEU A 3 46.17 7.71 -39.28
N PHE A 4 46.17 6.38 -39.23
CA PHE A 4 44.96 5.63 -38.88
C PHE A 4 44.67 5.80 -37.37
N TYR A 5 43.66 6.58 -36.99
CA TYR A 5 43.07 6.55 -35.68
C TYR A 5 42.18 5.30 -35.60
N CYS A 6 42.70 4.23 -34.99
CA CYS A 6 41.85 3.13 -34.49
C CYS A 6 41.01 3.65 -33.34
N TRP A 7 39.75 4.00 -33.62
CA TRP A 7 38.75 4.13 -32.61
C TRP A 7 38.37 2.71 -32.12
N ASN A 8 38.94 2.33 -31.00
CA ASN A 8 38.41 1.21 -30.25
C ASN A 8 36.99 1.60 -29.81
N HIS A 9 36.00 1.24 -30.59
CA HIS A 9 34.61 1.21 -30.12
C HIS A 9 34.51 0.12 -29.05
N ILE A 10 34.74 0.49 -27.81
CA ILE A 10 34.26 -0.29 -26.68
C ILE A 10 32.73 -0.20 -26.82
N ASN A 11 32.12 -1.30 -27.25
CA ASN A 11 30.68 -1.43 -27.31
C ASN A 11 30.16 -1.31 -25.88
N MET A 12 29.81 -0.09 -25.46
CA MET A 12 29.24 0.14 -24.12
C MET A 12 27.93 -0.63 -23.92
N THR A 13 27.26 -1.08 -24.96
CA THR A 13 26.05 -1.90 -24.92
C THR A 13 26.29 -3.34 -24.46
N ASP A 14 27.51 -3.91 -24.72
CA ASP A 14 27.79 -5.31 -24.39
C ASP A 14 28.01 -5.53 -22.86
N LYS A 15 28.11 -4.44 -22.07
CA LYS A 15 28.34 -4.47 -20.62
C LYS A 15 27.28 -3.73 -19.80
N LEU A 16 26.15 -3.36 -20.42
CA LEU A 16 25.14 -2.52 -19.78
C LEU A 16 24.68 -3.06 -18.40
N PHE A 17 24.62 -4.36 -18.24
CA PHE A 17 24.19 -5.00 -17.00
C PHE A 17 25.33 -5.76 -16.26
N ALA A 18 26.58 -5.66 -16.75
CA ALA A 18 27.69 -6.47 -16.23
C ALA A 18 28.03 -6.16 -14.74
N GLU A 19 27.75 -4.93 -14.31
CA GLU A 19 28.04 -4.46 -12.95
C GLU A 19 26.79 -4.43 -12.05
N VAL A 20 25.64 -4.95 -12.54
CA VAL A 20 24.45 -5.03 -11.73
C VAL A 20 24.65 -6.10 -10.65
N ALA A 21 24.74 -5.66 -9.40
CA ALA A 21 24.83 -6.58 -8.28
C ALA A 21 23.52 -7.36 -8.11
N GLY A 22 23.63 -8.66 -7.81
CA GLY A 22 22.47 -9.45 -7.45
C GLY A 22 21.82 -8.90 -6.19
N ALA A 23 20.49 -8.75 -6.20
CA ALA A 23 19.75 -8.44 -4.99
C ALA A 23 19.70 -9.68 -4.07
N PRO A 24 19.64 -9.49 -2.72
CA PRO A 24 19.39 -10.60 -1.82
C PRO A 24 18.05 -11.27 -2.14
N GLU A 25 17.94 -12.57 -1.86
CA GLU A 25 16.67 -13.28 -1.99
C GLU A 25 15.59 -12.63 -1.11
N ASP A 26 14.35 -12.69 -1.60
CA ASP A 26 13.21 -12.22 -0.81
C ASP A 26 13.13 -13.01 0.51
N PRO A 27 13.13 -12.34 1.67
CA PRO A 27 13.19 -13.02 2.97
C PRO A 27 11.95 -13.88 3.27
N ILE A 28 10.83 -13.65 2.58
CA ILE A 28 9.58 -14.41 2.76
C ILE A 28 9.55 -15.61 1.81
N LEU A 29 9.82 -15.37 0.52
CA LEU A 29 9.79 -16.43 -0.51
C LEU A 29 10.94 -17.43 -0.33
N GLY A 30 12.12 -16.97 0.11
CA GLY A 30 13.26 -17.83 0.45
C GLY A 30 12.94 -18.83 1.56
N VAL A 31 12.23 -18.41 2.61
CA VAL A 31 11.75 -19.32 3.67
C VAL A 31 10.78 -20.36 3.12
N GLY A 32 9.93 -20.01 2.17
CA GLY A 32 9.03 -20.96 1.50
C GLY A 32 9.78 -22.05 0.72
N GLN A 33 10.91 -21.71 0.10
CA GLN A 33 11.78 -22.70 -0.57
C GLN A 33 12.47 -23.60 0.45
N GLN A 34 13.00 -23.06 1.54
CA GLN A 34 13.58 -23.83 2.62
C GLN A 34 12.56 -24.79 3.24
N TYR A 35 11.33 -24.34 3.47
CA TYR A 35 10.25 -25.22 3.94
C TYR A 35 10.00 -26.40 3.00
N LYS A 36 9.98 -26.17 1.69
CA LYS A 36 9.78 -27.25 0.70
C LYS A 36 10.93 -28.23 0.69
N ALA A 37 12.16 -27.77 0.86
CA ALA A 37 13.37 -28.58 0.87
C ALA A 37 13.57 -29.36 2.19
N ASP A 38 12.94 -28.95 3.28
CA ASP A 38 13.05 -29.61 4.59
C ASP A 38 12.38 -30.99 4.53
N PRO A 39 13.10 -32.09 4.82
CA PRO A 39 12.59 -33.45 4.76
C PRO A 39 11.69 -33.86 5.94
N ARG A 40 11.61 -33.04 7.00
CA ARG A 40 10.84 -33.39 8.19
C ARG A 40 9.34 -33.46 7.87
N ALA A 41 8.67 -34.50 8.38
CA ALA A 41 7.21 -34.66 8.19
C ALA A 41 6.41 -33.67 9.05
N GLU A 42 6.89 -33.43 10.27
CA GLU A 42 6.25 -32.50 11.21
C GLU A 42 6.80 -31.08 11.02
N LYS A 43 6.18 -30.32 10.13
CA LYS A 43 6.56 -28.94 9.85
C LYS A 43 5.33 -28.11 9.46
N VAL A 44 5.34 -26.84 9.85
CA VAL A 44 4.29 -25.88 9.55
C VAL A 44 4.88 -24.74 8.71
N ASN A 45 4.21 -24.38 7.61
CA ASN A 45 4.61 -23.26 6.78
C ASN A 45 3.97 -21.96 7.29
N LEU A 46 4.79 -21.10 7.85
CA LEU A 46 4.38 -19.75 8.32
C LEU A 46 5.02 -18.62 7.48
N SER A 47 5.57 -18.95 6.29
CA SER A 47 6.32 -17.98 5.48
C SER A 47 5.42 -16.98 4.76
N VAL A 48 4.23 -17.39 4.34
CA VAL A 48 3.30 -16.54 3.56
C VAL A 48 1.96 -16.45 4.29
N GLY A 49 1.53 -15.22 4.60
CA GLY A 49 0.24 -14.95 5.23
C GLY A 49 -0.91 -15.04 4.23
N VAL A 50 -1.40 -16.27 3.98
CA VAL A 50 -2.61 -16.53 3.21
C VAL A 50 -3.61 -17.31 4.08
N TYR A 51 -4.90 -16.99 3.92
CA TYR A 51 -5.93 -17.79 4.58
C TYR A 51 -5.98 -19.18 3.95
N GLN A 52 -5.98 -20.20 4.79
CA GLN A 52 -6.10 -21.60 4.38
C GLN A 52 -7.20 -22.28 5.20
N THR A 53 -7.89 -23.23 4.57
CA THR A 53 -8.79 -24.15 5.27
C THR A 53 -7.99 -25.13 6.12
N GLU A 54 -8.66 -25.95 6.91
CA GLU A 54 -8.03 -27.01 7.71
C GLU A 54 -7.26 -28.02 6.84
N GLU A 55 -7.70 -28.20 5.58
CA GLU A 55 -7.01 -29.05 4.57
C GLU A 55 -5.85 -28.34 3.86
N GLY A 56 -5.46 -27.13 4.29
CA GLY A 56 -4.36 -26.35 3.71
C GLY A 56 -4.64 -25.77 2.32
N LYS A 57 -5.92 -25.59 1.96
CA LYS A 57 -6.33 -25.03 0.66
C LYS A 57 -6.72 -23.58 0.80
N ILE A 58 -6.31 -22.74 -0.15
CA ILE A 58 -6.82 -21.36 -0.27
C ILE A 58 -8.22 -21.42 -0.86
N PRO A 59 -9.27 -20.97 -0.15
CA PRO A 59 -10.62 -21.04 -0.66
C PRO A 59 -10.88 -19.99 -1.73
N VAL A 60 -11.66 -20.35 -2.73
CA VAL A 60 -12.28 -19.38 -3.64
C VAL A 60 -13.62 -18.96 -3.04
N LEU A 61 -13.80 -17.68 -2.76
CA LEU A 61 -15.03 -17.16 -2.16
C LEU A 61 -16.21 -17.33 -3.14
N ARG A 62 -17.41 -17.61 -2.61
CA ARG A 62 -18.61 -17.75 -3.43
C ARG A 62 -18.89 -16.52 -4.29
N ALA A 63 -18.68 -15.31 -3.73
CA ALA A 63 -18.85 -14.04 -4.46
C ALA A 63 -17.88 -13.93 -5.64
N VAL A 64 -16.62 -14.36 -5.47
CA VAL A 64 -15.61 -14.37 -6.55
C VAL A 64 -16.01 -15.34 -7.65
N ARG A 65 -16.37 -16.56 -7.29
CA ARG A 65 -16.82 -17.57 -8.28
C ARG A 65 -18.05 -17.12 -9.07
N GLU A 66 -19.01 -16.49 -8.41
CA GLU A 66 -20.18 -15.92 -9.07
C GLU A 66 -19.80 -14.78 -10.02
N ALA A 67 -18.89 -13.89 -9.60
CA ALA A 67 -18.41 -12.81 -10.46
C ALA A 67 -17.66 -13.34 -11.69
N GLU A 68 -16.77 -14.32 -11.52
CA GLU A 68 -16.06 -14.99 -12.63
C GLU A 68 -17.05 -15.64 -13.62
N THR A 69 -18.08 -16.32 -13.10
CA THR A 69 -19.12 -16.92 -13.94
C THR A 69 -19.88 -15.87 -14.76
N ARG A 70 -20.22 -14.74 -14.14
CA ARG A 70 -20.89 -13.62 -14.83
C ARG A 70 -19.98 -13.01 -15.90
N LEU A 71 -18.71 -12.79 -15.59
CA LEU A 71 -17.72 -12.27 -16.55
C LEU A 71 -17.55 -13.20 -17.74
N TYR A 72 -17.43 -14.49 -17.48
CA TYR A 72 -17.33 -15.50 -18.53
C TYR A 72 -18.57 -15.52 -19.46
N ASN A 73 -19.76 -15.51 -18.88
CA ASN A 73 -21.03 -15.53 -19.64
C ASN A 73 -21.29 -14.22 -20.39
N ALA A 74 -20.80 -13.10 -19.88
CA ALA A 74 -20.94 -11.81 -20.55
C ALA A 74 -20.12 -11.71 -21.83
N ALA A 75 -19.06 -12.53 -21.97
CA ALA A 75 -18.18 -12.57 -23.13
C ALA A 75 -17.78 -11.18 -23.64
N ALA A 76 -17.52 -10.25 -22.70
CA ALA A 76 -17.24 -8.87 -23.04
C ALA A 76 -15.90 -8.75 -23.82
N PRO A 77 -15.83 -7.85 -24.81
CA PRO A 77 -14.59 -7.65 -25.57
C PRO A 77 -13.47 -7.12 -24.68
N HIS A 78 -12.24 -7.55 -24.92
CA HIS A 78 -11.04 -7.13 -24.20
C HIS A 78 -10.40 -5.90 -24.84
N GLY A 79 -11.18 -4.81 -24.99
CA GLY A 79 -10.67 -3.53 -25.48
C GLY A 79 -9.83 -2.79 -24.42
N TYR A 80 -9.15 -1.73 -24.84
CA TYR A 80 -8.44 -0.85 -23.89
C TYR A 80 -9.40 -0.21 -22.92
N GLY A 81 -9.09 -0.31 -21.62
CA GLY A 81 -9.76 0.41 -20.55
C GLY A 81 -9.22 1.84 -20.36
N GLN A 82 -9.72 2.52 -19.36
CA GLN A 82 -9.16 3.83 -18.95
C GLN A 82 -7.78 3.64 -18.28
N ILE A 83 -6.88 4.60 -18.44
CA ILE A 83 -5.55 4.58 -17.79
C ILE A 83 -5.67 4.45 -16.27
N SER A 84 -6.69 5.08 -15.67
CA SER A 84 -6.97 4.98 -14.23
C SER A 84 -7.56 3.64 -13.78
N GLY A 85 -7.78 2.70 -14.70
CA GLY A 85 -8.45 1.43 -14.42
C GLY A 85 -9.96 1.49 -14.61
N ASN A 86 -10.66 0.50 -14.07
CA ASN A 86 -12.11 0.42 -14.17
C ASN A 86 -12.79 1.47 -13.27
N PRO A 87 -13.61 2.39 -13.82
CA PRO A 87 -14.29 3.41 -13.03
C PRO A 87 -15.24 2.84 -11.96
N ALA A 88 -15.88 1.70 -12.23
CA ALA A 88 -16.73 1.04 -11.24
C ALA A 88 -15.94 0.51 -10.04
N LEU A 89 -14.70 0.01 -10.27
CA LEU A 89 -13.82 -0.36 -9.19
C LEU A 89 -13.44 0.87 -8.34
N GLY A 90 -13.10 1.99 -8.98
CA GLY A 90 -12.77 3.23 -8.26
C GLY A 90 -13.93 3.72 -7.38
N ALA A 91 -15.16 3.71 -7.90
CA ALA A 91 -16.35 4.07 -7.14
C ALA A 91 -16.60 3.11 -5.97
N PHE A 92 -16.49 1.80 -6.21
CA PHE A 92 -16.62 0.77 -5.18
C PHE A 92 -15.59 0.94 -4.05
N VAL A 93 -14.32 1.20 -4.41
CA VAL A 93 -13.25 1.44 -3.43
C VAL A 93 -13.58 2.65 -2.56
N GLN A 94 -14.03 3.76 -3.14
CA GLN A 94 -14.42 4.94 -2.37
C GLN A 94 -15.62 4.68 -1.46
N GLU A 95 -16.63 3.94 -1.94
CA GLU A 95 -17.79 3.55 -1.13
C GLU A 95 -17.36 2.67 0.04
N LEU A 96 -16.46 1.72 -0.18
CA LEU A 96 -15.93 0.82 0.86
C LEU A 96 -15.13 1.58 1.92
N LEU A 97 -14.29 2.52 1.52
CA LEU A 97 -13.43 3.29 2.42
C LEU A 97 -14.22 4.34 3.23
N PHE A 98 -15.08 5.11 2.56
CA PHE A 98 -15.70 6.30 3.15
C PHE A 98 -17.17 6.12 3.50
N GLY A 99 -17.84 5.12 2.95
CA GLY A 99 -19.30 4.97 2.98
C GLY A 99 -19.94 5.71 1.80
N LYS A 100 -21.04 5.15 1.28
CA LYS A 100 -21.75 5.61 0.09
C LYS A 100 -22.20 7.08 0.17
N ASP A 101 -22.66 7.50 1.35
CA ASP A 101 -23.23 8.83 1.58
C ASP A 101 -22.23 9.79 2.24
N SER A 102 -20.93 9.47 2.21
CA SER A 102 -19.91 10.31 2.81
C SER A 102 -19.75 11.65 2.06
N GLU A 103 -19.28 12.66 2.77
CA GLU A 103 -18.99 13.96 2.19
C GLU A 103 -17.96 13.85 1.06
N VAL A 104 -16.89 13.05 1.29
CA VAL A 104 -15.81 12.83 0.32
C VAL A 104 -16.32 12.33 -1.03
N VAL A 105 -17.29 11.38 -1.00
CA VAL A 105 -17.89 10.82 -2.22
C VAL A 105 -18.82 11.86 -2.88
N ARG A 106 -19.68 12.53 -2.11
CA ARG A 106 -20.62 13.52 -2.65
C ARG A 106 -19.92 14.74 -3.25
N SER A 107 -18.89 15.24 -2.59
CA SER A 107 -18.11 16.41 -3.04
C SER A 107 -17.13 16.08 -4.17
N ARG A 108 -16.91 14.79 -4.47
CA ARG A 108 -15.95 14.30 -5.47
C ARG A 108 -14.50 14.78 -5.20
N ARG A 109 -14.16 15.01 -3.95
CA ARG A 109 -12.80 15.45 -3.58
C ARG A 109 -11.79 14.30 -3.42
N ALA A 110 -12.18 13.07 -3.79
CA ALA A 110 -11.26 11.95 -3.90
C ALA A 110 -11.15 11.45 -5.33
N CYS A 111 -9.95 11.04 -5.73
CA CYS A 111 -9.72 10.29 -6.95
C CYS A 111 -9.12 8.92 -6.62
N THR A 112 -9.53 7.90 -7.37
CA THR A 112 -9.05 6.52 -7.20
C THR A 112 -8.55 5.97 -8.51
N VAL A 113 -7.37 5.34 -8.50
CA VAL A 113 -6.80 4.62 -9.63
C VAL A 113 -6.58 3.15 -9.25
N GLN A 114 -6.86 2.26 -10.18
CA GLN A 114 -6.58 0.83 -10.03
C GLN A 114 -5.08 0.59 -10.02
N SER A 115 -4.62 -0.36 -9.22
CA SER A 115 -3.21 -0.69 -9.07
C SER A 115 -2.97 -2.20 -9.00
N LEU A 116 -1.70 -2.59 -9.14
CA LEU A 116 -1.25 -3.99 -8.99
C LEU A 116 -1.18 -4.35 -7.49
N GLY A 117 -2.35 -4.51 -6.88
CA GLY A 117 -2.49 -4.74 -5.44
C GLY A 117 -2.08 -3.51 -4.62
N GLY A 118 -2.01 -3.67 -3.30
CA GLY A 118 -1.54 -2.63 -2.38
C GLY A 118 -0.09 -2.19 -2.66
N THR A 119 0.78 -3.12 -3.06
CA THR A 119 2.17 -2.80 -3.43
C THR A 119 2.23 -1.74 -4.53
N GLY A 120 1.44 -1.93 -5.60
CA GLY A 120 1.34 -0.97 -6.70
C GLY A 120 0.73 0.36 -6.25
N ALA A 121 -0.28 0.33 -5.35
CA ALA A 121 -0.87 1.54 -4.79
C ALA A 121 0.15 2.37 -4.01
N ILE A 122 0.95 1.74 -3.14
CA ILE A 122 2.00 2.41 -2.37
C ILE A 122 3.09 2.98 -3.29
N LYS A 123 3.46 2.24 -4.37
CA LYS A 123 4.45 2.74 -5.34
C LYS A 123 3.93 3.99 -6.07
N LEU A 124 2.69 3.96 -6.55
CA LEU A 124 2.06 5.12 -7.17
C LEU A 124 1.97 6.31 -6.20
N ALA A 125 1.64 6.07 -4.93
CA ALA A 125 1.64 7.10 -3.90
C ALA A 125 3.04 7.70 -3.69
N ALA A 126 4.07 6.86 -3.58
CA ALA A 126 5.44 7.32 -3.40
C ALA A 126 5.92 8.14 -4.59
N ASP A 127 5.65 7.70 -5.83
CA ASP A 127 6.03 8.42 -7.03
C ASP A 127 5.29 9.76 -7.17
N LEU A 128 3.97 9.78 -6.93
CA LEU A 128 3.19 11.01 -6.90
C LEU A 128 3.76 12.01 -5.88
N LEU A 129 4.02 11.55 -4.65
CA LEU A 129 4.52 12.39 -3.58
C LEU A 129 5.93 12.89 -3.85
N HIS A 130 6.81 12.05 -4.41
CA HIS A 130 8.19 12.45 -4.69
C HIS A 130 8.30 13.34 -5.92
N PHE A 131 7.85 12.86 -7.08
CA PHE A 131 8.12 13.51 -8.36
C PHE A 131 7.17 14.66 -8.67
N VAL A 132 5.93 14.64 -8.16
CA VAL A 132 4.92 15.67 -8.44
C VAL A 132 4.78 16.65 -7.28
N VAL A 133 4.70 16.15 -6.03
CA VAL A 133 4.49 17.01 -4.84
C VAL A 133 5.80 17.46 -4.21
N GLY A 134 6.93 16.83 -4.56
CA GLY A 134 8.26 17.22 -4.08
C GLY A 134 8.55 16.79 -2.63
N LYS A 135 7.96 15.69 -2.15
CA LYS A 135 8.26 15.13 -0.82
C LYS A 135 9.47 14.22 -0.88
N THR A 136 10.33 14.30 0.11
CA THR A 136 11.60 13.55 0.16
C THR A 136 11.81 12.76 1.44
N LYS A 137 10.96 12.95 2.47
CA LYS A 137 11.07 12.28 3.76
C LYS A 137 9.85 11.42 4.02
N ALA A 138 10.09 10.19 4.46
CA ALA A 138 9.04 9.27 4.87
C ALA A 138 9.34 8.67 6.25
N ALA A 139 8.30 8.23 6.95
CA ALA A 139 8.40 7.54 8.22
C ALA A 139 7.49 6.32 8.25
N THR A 140 8.04 5.19 8.69
CA THR A 140 7.34 3.91 8.83
C THR A 140 7.39 3.43 10.28
N SER A 141 6.43 2.58 10.67
CA SER A 141 6.45 1.94 11.99
C SER A 141 7.62 0.96 12.16
N VAL A 142 8.01 0.70 13.41
CA VAL A 142 8.93 -0.40 13.77
C VAL A 142 8.20 -1.34 14.73
N PRO A 143 7.97 -2.59 14.27
CA PRO A 143 8.15 -3.14 12.91
C PRO A 143 7.14 -2.62 11.92
N THR A 144 7.33 -2.93 10.63
CA THR A 144 6.37 -2.69 9.54
C THR A 144 6.47 -3.78 8.48
N TRP A 145 5.53 -3.82 7.56
CA TRP A 145 5.66 -4.61 6.35
C TRP A 145 6.86 -4.15 5.53
N GLY A 146 7.81 -5.06 5.26
CA GLY A 146 9.11 -4.71 4.68
C GLY A 146 9.06 -3.89 3.40
N ASN A 147 8.01 -4.10 2.56
CA ASN A 147 7.85 -3.36 1.32
C ASN A 147 7.59 -1.87 1.51
N HIS A 148 7.05 -1.41 2.65
CA HIS A 148 6.95 0.03 2.92
C HIS A 148 8.31 0.71 2.79
N ASN A 149 9.32 0.17 3.49
CA ASN A 149 10.67 0.71 3.45
C ASN A 149 11.30 0.62 2.05
N ALA A 150 11.16 -0.54 1.39
CA ALA A 150 11.77 -0.78 0.10
C ALA A 150 11.21 0.15 -0.99
N ILE A 151 9.89 0.28 -1.06
CA ILE A 151 9.21 1.12 -2.07
C ILE A 151 9.58 2.59 -1.91
N PHE A 152 9.51 3.13 -0.67
CA PHE A 152 9.83 4.53 -0.45
C PHE A 152 11.31 4.83 -0.67
N LYS A 153 12.23 3.96 -0.25
CA LYS A 153 13.66 4.10 -0.55
C LYS A 153 13.93 4.10 -2.06
N GLN A 154 13.33 3.17 -2.80
CA GLN A 154 13.48 3.10 -4.26
C GLN A 154 12.85 4.29 -4.99
N ALA A 155 11.82 4.91 -4.41
CA ALA A 155 11.24 6.14 -4.92
C ALA A 155 12.06 7.40 -4.57
N GLY A 156 13.19 7.27 -3.86
CA GLY A 156 14.09 8.38 -3.54
C GLY A 156 13.84 9.06 -2.20
N PHE A 157 13.03 8.45 -1.32
CA PHE A 157 12.80 9.01 0.01
C PHE A 157 13.92 8.67 1.00
N ASP A 158 14.23 9.64 1.87
CA ASP A 158 14.90 9.39 3.14
C ASP A 158 13.87 8.80 4.12
N VAL A 159 14.04 7.50 4.44
CA VAL A 159 13.08 6.76 5.26
C VAL A 159 13.55 6.67 6.69
N SER A 160 12.85 7.36 7.56
CA SER A 160 12.99 7.28 9.02
C SER A 160 11.93 6.36 9.63
N HIS A 161 11.99 6.19 10.94
CA HIS A 161 11.08 5.29 11.66
C HIS A 161 10.41 5.98 12.84
N TYR A 162 9.29 5.42 13.28
CA TYR A 162 8.64 5.69 14.56
C TYR A 162 8.38 4.38 15.30
N GLN A 163 8.54 4.37 16.60
CA GLN A 163 8.35 3.18 17.41
C GLN A 163 6.86 2.81 17.47
N TYR A 164 6.53 1.55 17.18
CA TYR A 164 5.14 1.07 17.22
C TYR A 164 4.94 0.00 18.30
N TYR A 165 5.87 -0.95 18.40
CA TYR A 165 5.71 -2.15 19.21
C TYR A 165 6.70 -2.19 20.38
N ASN A 166 6.17 -2.43 21.58
CA ASN A 166 6.97 -2.69 22.77
C ASN A 166 7.17 -4.19 22.94
N LYS A 167 8.41 -4.65 22.72
CA LYS A 167 8.77 -6.07 22.84
C LYS A 167 8.73 -6.60 24.28
N ALA A 168 8.81 -5.73 25.28
CA ALA A 168 8.88 -6.14 26.67
C ALA A 168 7.54 -6.67 27.21
N ASP A 169 6.45 -6.09 26.74
CA ASP A 169 5.09 -6.41 27.21
C ASP A 169 4.13 -6.81 26.09
N GLY A 170 4.54 -6.76 24.84
CA GLY A 170 3.70 -7.15 23.71
C GLY A 170 2.62 -6.13 23.34
N THR A 171 2.79 -4.87 23.74
CA THR A 171 1.80 -3.80 23.53
C THR A 171 2.26 -2.80 22.47
N ILE A 172 1.40 -1.83 22.14
CA ILE A 172 1.78 -0.66 21.34
C ILE A 172 2.58 0.30 22.24
N ALA A 173 3.76 0.72 21.79
CA ALA A 173 4.60 1.72 22.44
C ALA A 173 4.03 3.13 22.20
N PHE A 174 2.78 3.39 22.62
CA PHE A 174 1.99 4.51 22.14
C PHE A 174 2.61 5.88 22.48
N GLU A 175 3.07 6.09 23.71
CA GLU A 175 3.70 7.37 24.10
C GLU A 175 4.97 7.65 23.30
N GLN A 176 5.80 6.63 23.06
CA GLN A 176 7.00 6.78 22.24
C GLN A 176 6.64 7.08 20.78
N LEU A 177 5.60 6.41 20.25
CA LEU A 177 5.08 6.67 18.91
C LEU A 177 4.65 8.13 18.75
N LEU A 178 3.87 8.66 19.70
CA LEU A 178 3.44 10.06 19.67
C LEU A 178 4.64 11.02 19.73
N ALA A 179 5.63 10.73 20.59
CA ALA A 179 6.86 11.51 20.68
C ALA A 179 7.65 11.51 19.35
N ASP A 180 7.80 10.33 18.75
CA ASP A 180 8.48 10.17 17.46
C ASP A 180 7.77 10.92 16.33
N LEU A 181 6.43 10.86 16.27
CA LEU A 181 5.66 11.59 15.27
C LEU A 181 5.77 13.11 15.47
N ARG A 182 5.72 13.60 16.73
CA ARG A 182 5.91 15.01 17.05
C ARG A 182 7.29 15.53 16.64
N ALA A 183 8.31 14.67 16.64
CA ALA A 183 9.67 15.02 16.23
C ALA A 183 9.88 15.06 14.71
N LYS A 184 8.92 14.56 13.90
CA LYS A 184 9.06 14.59 12.44
C LYS A 184 8.94 16.02 11.91
N GLU A 185 9.67 16.29 10.83
CA GLU A 185 9.58 17.55 10.10
C GLU A 185 8.25 17.65 9.34
N ALA A 186 7.73 18.87 9.21
CA ALA A 186 6.54 19.12 8.41
C ALA A 186 6.72 18.64 6.96
N GLY A 187 5.67 18.03 6.40
CA GLY A 187 5.70 17.43 5.07
C GLY A 187 6.30 16.02 5.00
N THR A 188 6.78 15.46 6.13
CA THR A 188 7.17 14.03 6.16
C THR A 188 5.95 13.16 5.88
N VAL A 189 6.09 12.20 4.95
CA VAL A 189 5.06 11.20 4.66
C VAL A 189 5.06 10.16 5.77
N VAL A 190 3.93 9.98 6.46
CA VAL A 190 3.80 8.97 7.51
C VAL A 190 2.92 7.83 7.01
N ILE A 191 3.50 6.64 6.96
CA ILE A 191 2.79 5.42 6.56
C ILE A 191 2.16 4.79 7.80
N LEU A 192 0.83 4.68 7.80
CA LEU A 192 0.02 4.16 8.90
C LEU A 192 -0.79 2.97 8.42
N HIS A 193 -0.76 1.84 9.13
CA HIS A 193 -1.69 0.74 8.86
C HIS A 193 -3.07 1.12 9.38
N ALA A 194 -4.08 1.12 8.53
CA ALA A 194 -5.43 1.56 8.89
C ALA A 194 -6.13 0.59 9.83
N CYS A 195 -5.87 -0.71 9.66
CA CYS A 195 -6.30 -1.80 10.54
C CYS A 195 -5.37 -3.01 10.36
N CYS A 196 -5.40 -3.95 11.29
CA CYS A 196 -4.65 -5.21 11.28
C CYS A 196 -3.16 -4.96 11.00
N HIS A 197 -2.50 -4.20 11.86
CA HIS A 197 -1.10 -3.79 11.68
C HIS A 197 -0.18 -4.98 11.41
N ASN A 198 0.49 -4.97 10.27
CA ASN A 198 1.42 -6.02 9.88
C ASN A 198 2.88 -5.64 10.25
N PRO A 199 3.59 -6.40 11.12
CA PRO A 199 3.28 -7.79 11.50
C PRO A 199 2.68 -7.98 12.91
N THR A 200 2.36 -6.94 13.66
CA THR A 200 2.05 -7.08 15.10
C THR A 200 0.63 -7.55 15.40
N GLY A 201 -0.33 -7.30 14.51
CA GLY A 201 -1.75 -7.54 14.75
C GLY A 201 -2.36 -6.64 15.84
N LEU A 202 -1.65 -5.59 16.26
CA LEU A 202 -2.13 -4.63 17.27
C LEU A 202 -2.57 -3.35 16.58
N ASP A 203 -3.77 -2.89 16.90
CA ASP A 203 -4.35 -1.68 16.30
C ASP A 203 -4.65 -0.62 17.36
N PHE A 204 -4.65 0.63 16.94
CA PHE A 204 -5.02 1.75 17.80
C PHE A 204 -6.50 1.70 18.18
N THR A 205 -6.80 2.12 19.40
CA THR A 205 -8.17 2.43 19.79
C THR A 205 -8.67 3.68 19.04
N ALA A 206 -9.98 3.92 19.09
CA ALA A 206 -10.57 5.11 18.49
C ALA A 206 -9.98 6.42 19.07
N ASP A 207 -9.69 6.44 20.36
CA ASP A 207 -9.11 7.63 20.99
C ASP A 207 -7.63 7.81 20.63
N GLN A 208 -6.87 6.73 20.56
CA GLN A 208 -5.50 6.77 20.06
C GLN A 208 -5.42 7.25 18.60
N TRP A 209 -6.35 6.85 17.73
CA TRP A 209 -6.45 7.37 16.37
C TRP A 209 -6.70 8.88 16.33
N LYS A 210 -7.54 9.42 17.23
CA LYS A 210 -7.77 10.87 17.34
C LYS A 210 -6.49 11.63 17.74
N GLU A 211 -5.72 11.07 18.68
CA GLU A 211 -4.45 11.65 19.08
C GLU A 211 -3.41 11.63 17.94
N VAL A 212 -3.30 10.52 17.22
CA VAL A 212 -2.43 10.40 16.04
C VAL A 212 -2.84 11.42 14.97
N LEU A 213 -4.13 11.53 14.67
CA LEU A 213 -4.65 12.52 13.72
C LEU A 213 -4.31 13.96 14.14
N GLN A 214 -4.48 14.30 15.42
CA GLN A 214 -4.16 15.63 15.91
C GLN A 214 -2.68 15.96 15.70
N ILE A 215 -1.77 15.02 15.97
CA ILE A 215 -0.33 15.22 15.72
C ILE A 215 -0.05 15.37 14.22
N VAL A 216 -0.70 14.57 13.38
CA VAL A 216 -0.56 14.70 11.92
C VAL A 216 -0.92 16.10 11.45
N ILE A 217 -2.02 16.65 11.98
CA ILE A 217 -2.47 18.02 11.68
C ILE A 217 -1.48 19.05 12.23
N ASP A 218 -1.16 18.99 13.52
CA ASP A 218 -0.32 19.98 14.21
C ASP A 218 1.10 20.06 13.63
N ARG A 219 1.61 18.92 13.17
CA ARG A 219 2.96 18.83 12.59
C ARG A 219 2.98 19.00 11.07
N GLY A 220 1.82 19.12 10.43
CA GLY A 220 1.72 19.19 8.97
C GLY A 220 2.33 17.97 8.27
N LEU A 221 2.10 16.77 8.81
CA LEU A 221 2.57 15.52 8.22
C LEU A 221 1.65 15.11 7.05
N VAL A 222 2.15 14.28 6.15
CA VAL A 222 1.40 13.77 4.99
C VAL A 222 1.01 12.32 5.27
N PRO A 223 -0.24 12.01 5.62
CA PRO A 223 -0.63 10.65 5.94
C PRO A 223 -0.89 9.81 4.69
N LEU A 224 -0.30 8.60 4.68
CA LEU A 224 -0.64 7.49 3.80
C LEU A 224 -1.14 6.33 4.66
N LEU A 225 -2.44 6.04 4.58
CA LEU A 225 -3.06 4.92 5.25
C LEU A 225 -3.03 3.69 4.34
N ASP A 226 -2.46 2.58 4.84
CA ASP A 226 -2.44 1.30 4.12
C ASP A 226 -3.49 0.36 4.70
N ILE A 227 -4.40 -0.13 3.85
CA ILE A 227 -5.48 -1.04 4.24
C ILE A 227 -5.48 -2.29 3.37
N ALA A 228 -4.89 -3.36 3.90
CA ALA A 228 -4.83 -4.64 3.20
C ALA A 228 -5.81 -5.68 3.78
N TYR A 229 -6.39 -5.40 4.93
CA TYR A 229 -7.14 -6.38 5.73
C TYR A 229 -8.53 -5.90 6.14
N GLN A 230 -9.15 -4.99 5.41
CA GLN A 230 -10.49 -4.50 5.71
C GLN A 230 -11.49 -5.68 5.78
N GLY A 231 -12.19 -5.79 6.90
CA GLY A 231 -13.13 -6.87 7.20
C GLY A 231 -12.54 -8.04 8.00
N PHE A 232 -11.26 -7.97 8.40
CA PHE A 232 -10.59 -9.06 9.14
C PHE A 232 -10.52 -8.85 10.66
N ASP A 233 -10.69 -7.64 11.17
CA ASP A 233 -10.72 -7.38 12.62
C ASP A 233 -12.17 -7.36 13.13
N ARG A 234 -12.87 -6.24 13.00
CA ARG A 234 -14.21 -6.05 13.57
C ARG A 234 -15.31 -6.02 12.52
N GLY A 235 -14.98 -5.72 11.27
CA GLY A 235 -15.93 -5.64 10.17
C GLY A 235 -15.53 -4.61 9.13
N LEU A 236 -16.23 -4.61 7.99
CA LEU A 236 -15.91 -3.71 6.87
C LEU A 236 -16.01 -2.23 7.25
N GLU A 237 -16.98 -1.88 8.08
CA GLU A 237 -17.26 -0.51 8.51
C GLU A 237 -16.29 -0.07 9.61
N GLU A 238 -16.09 -0.91 10.60
CA GLU A 238 -15.26 -0.65 11.77
C GLU A 238 -13.78 -0.57 11.39
N ASP A 239 -13.32 -1.42 10.48
CA ASP A 239 -11.93 -1.45 10.04
C ASP A 239 -11.57 -0.22 9.17
N ALA A 240 -12.57 0.48 8.63
CA ALA A 240 -12.39 1.76 7.93
C ALA A 240 -12.42 2.98 8.86
N PHE A 241 -12.57 2.80 10.17
CA PHE A 241 -12.71 3.90 11.14
C PHE A 241 -11.63 4.96 11.01
N SER A 242 -10.37 4.55 10.96
CA SER A 242 -9.24 5.48 10.83
C SER A 242 -9.33 6.34 9.56
N ILE A 243 -9.65 5.72 8.42
CA ILE A 243 -9.78 6.40 7.13
C ILE A 243 -10.93 7.41 7.17
N ARG A 244 -12.07 7.06 7.77
CA ARG A 244 -13.23 7.95 7.91
C ARG A 244 -12.94 9.11 8.85
N LEU A 245 -12.24 8.85 9.96
CA LEU A 245 -11.78 9.89 10.88
C LEU A 245 -10.90 10.94 10.17
N PHE A 246 -9.95 10.47 9.35
CA PHE A 246 -9.09 11.36 8.55
C PHE A 246 -9.91 12.12 7.48
N ALA A 247 -10.88 11.47 6.86
CA ALA A 247 -11.77 12.11 5.89
C ALA A 247 -12.62 13.23 6.53
N GLU A 248 -13.17 12.99 7.71
CA GLU A 248 -13.99 13.95 8.47
C GLU A 248 -13.19 15.16 8.97
N SER A 249 -11.88 15.00 9.18
CA SER A 249 -11.02 16.11 9.60
C SER A 249 -10.76 17.16 8.51
N GLY A 250 -11.11 16.85 7.25
CA GLY A 250 -10.94 17.75 6.12
C GLY A 250 -9.52 17.88 5.57
N ILE A 251 -8.54 17.14 6.10
CA ILE A 251 -7.17 17.16 5.56
C ILE A 251 -7.07 16.34 4.26
N SER A 252 -6.02 16.61 3.49
CA SER A 252 -5.64 15.78 2.35
C SER A 252 -4.80 14.59 2.81
N PHE A 253 -5.07 13.40 2.28
CA PHE A 253 -4.33 12.18 2.61
C PHE A 253 -4.46 11.14 1.51
N LEU A 254 -3.68 10.05 1.62
CA LEU A 254 -3.69 8.97 0.65
C LEU A 254 -4.11 7.66 1.33
N VAL A 255 -4.74 6.78 0.55
CA VAL A 255 -5.09 5.43 0.99
C VAL A 255 -4.61 4.42 -0.04
N SER A 256 -3.82 3.45 0.41
CA SER A 256 -3.49 2.24 -0.34
C SER A 256 -4.45 1.14 0.04
N SER A 257 -5.20 0.61 -0.92
CA SER A 257 -6.14 -0.49 -0.71
C SER A 257 -5.68 -1.75 -1.43
N SER A 258 -5.85 -2.91 -0.79
CA SER A 258 -5.53 -4.20 -1.38
C SER A 258 -6.72 -5.15 -1.24
N PHE A 259 -7.04 -5.88 -2.30
CA PHE A 259 -8.07 -6.93 -2.32
C PHE A 259 -7.48 -8.33 -2.33
N SER A 260 -6.17 -8.46 -2.12
CA SER A 260 -5.49 -9.76 -2.06
C SER A 260 -6.05 -10.65 -0.97
N LYS A 261 -6.35 -10.11 0.23
CA LYS A 261 -6.84 -10.87 1.38
C LYS A 261 -8.36 -10.88 1.45
N SER A 262 -9.00 -9.71 1.40
CA SER A 262 -10.46 -9.55 1.57
C SER A 262 -11.28 -10.38 0.59
N PHE A 263 -10.79 -10.56 -0.63
CA PHE A 263 -11.44 -11.39 -1.65
C PHE A 263 -10.69 -12.69 -1.96
N SER A 264 -9.63 -13.01 -1.19
CA SER A 264 -8.76 -14.17 -1.50
C SER A 264 -8.17 -14.13 -2.93
N LEU A 265 -7.94 -12.92 -3.46
CA LEU A 265 -7.43 -12.65 -4.82
C LEU A 265 -5.91 -12.40 -4.81
N TYR A 266 -5.17 -13.17 -4.04
CA TYR A 266 -3.72 -12.97 -3.82
C TYR A 266 -2.91 -12.88 -5.12
N GLY A 267 -3.23 -13.71 -6.11
CA GLY A 267 -2.55 -13.80 -7.40
C GLY A 267 -3.04 -12.76 -8.42
N GLU A 268 -4.25 -12.23 -8.28
CA GLU A 268 -4.88 -11.36 -9.27
C GLU A 268 -4.35 -9.91 -9.24
N ARG A 269 -3.64 -9.56 -8.19
CA ARG A 269 -2.98 -8.26 -8.04
C ARG A 269 -3.95 -7.08 -8.15
N VAL A 270 -5.07 -7.13 -7.44
CA VAL A 270 -6.09 -6.08 -7.44
C VAL A 270 -5.95 -5.19 -6.22
N GLY A 271 -5.89 -3.89 -6.46
CA GLY A 271 -5.82 -2.84 -5.44
C GLY A 271 -6.14 -1.48 -6.02
N GLY A 272 -6.01 -0.46 -5.22
CA GLY A 272 -6.23 0.92 -5.64
C GLY A 272 -5.50 1.93 -4.78
N LEU A 273 -5.02 3.00 -5.42
CA LEU A 273 -4.61 4.21 -4.74
C LEU A 273 -5.76 5.21 -4.75
N THR A 274 -6.19 5.64 -3.59
CA THR A 274 -7.14 6.74 -3.42
C THR A 274 -6.43 7.95 -2.83
N VAL A 275 -6.56 9.11 -3.47
CA VAL A 275 -6.05 10.38 -2.97
C VAL A 275 -7.22 11.27 -2.61
N VAL A 276 -7.30 11.69 -1.35
CA VAL A 276 -8.31 12.60 -0.83
C VAL A 276 -7.73 14.01 -0.84
N CYS A 277 -8.39 14.90 -1.54
CA CYS A 277 -7.98 16.27 -1.79
C CYS A 277 -8.90 17.27 -1.06
N GLN A 278 -8.62 18.56 -1.17
CA GLN A 278 -9.46 19.61 -0.56
C GLN A 278 -10.76 19.84 -1.32
N ASN A 279 -10.77 19.60 -2.64
CA ASN A 279 -11.93 19.80 -3.51
C ASN A 279 -11.81 18.95 -4.79
N ALA A 280 -12.89 18.95 -5.59
CA ALA A 280 -12.97 18.16 -6.83
C ALA A 280 -11.98 18.62 -7.90
N ASP A 281 -11.68 19.91 -8.00
CA ASP A 281 -10.73 20.43 -9.00
C ASP A 281 -9.31 19.98 -8.69
N GLU A 282 -8.94 19.95 -7.41
CA GLU A 282 -7.65 19.39 -6.98
C GLU A 282 -7.58 17.89 -7.25
N ALA A 283 -8.63 17.14 -6.93
CA ALA A 283 -8.70 15.70 -7.22
C ALA A 283 -8.57 15.41 -8.72
N ALA A 284 -9.19 16.23 -9.59
CA ALA A 284 -9.05 16.11 -11.04
C ALA A 284 -7.61 16.35 -11.51
N ARG A 285 -6.91 17.36 -10.96
CA ARG A 285 -5.50 17.63 -11.29
C ARG A 285 -4.60 16.51 -10.81
N VAL A 286 -4.79 16.02 -9.57
CA VAL A 286 -4.03 14.87 -9.03
C VAL A 286 -4.24 13.64 -9.89
N LEU A 287 -5.50 13.32 -10.25
CA LEU A 287 -5.80 12.20 -11.13
C LEU A 287 -5.10 12.31 -12.49
N SER A 288 -4.99 13.51 -13.04
CA SER A 288 -4.29 13.73 -14.32
C SER A 288 -2.80 13.42 -14.23
N GLN A 289 -2.17 13.71 -13.10
CA GLN A 289 -0.75 13.42 -12.86
C GLN A 289 -0.49 11.92 -12.62
N VAL A 290 -1.36 11.26 -11.85
CA VAL A 290 -1.22 9.81 -11.60
C VAL A 290 -1.39 8.97 -12.87
N LYS A 291 -2.02 9.53 -13.91
CA LYS A 291 -2.18 8.89 -15.23
C LYS A 291 -0.95 8.98 -16.14
N GLN A 292 0.07 9.78 -15.80
CA GLN A 292 1.31 9.88 -16.58
C GLN A 292 2.24 8.72 -16.30
#